data_b088fc0eaa6baab631846aae7acb5ffd
#
_entry.id   b088fc0eaa6baab631846aae7acb5ffd
#
_cell.length_a   1.000
_cell.length_b   1.000
_cell.length_c   1.000
_cell.angle_alpha   90.00
_cell.angle_beta   90.00
_cell.angle_gamma   90.00
#
_symmetry.space_group_name_H-M   'P 1'
#
loop_
_entity.id
_entity.type
_entity.pdbx_description
1 polymer ?
#
loop_
_entity_poly.entity_id
_entity_poly.type
_entity_poly.pdbx_seq_one_letter_code
_entity_poly.pdbx_strand_id
1 'polypeptide(L)'
;KLIYLSEPSSLISLMKEFLFFKSCGIKNVKAMPFARSVREYQHKSDKLWESESERLLRVTGSPWSEKFEITFSGEEQNQAEQIIAEKFTGVSYIAFSIGGKLPDKDWGDINWSRVLESLSKENPSLGLLLIGADDESVRSSALALKWQGPVLNLCGKTNPRLSALAMRRALFYLGHDSGPMHLAALMTVPCVALFSARAKPGVWFPHGDNHHIFYPWEMADRVSNKAGFRTAGSSILSIKHEDVIEACRKLLT
;
A
#
# COMPACT_ATOMS: atom_id res chain seq x y z
N LYS A 1 30.93 -1.64 1.82
CA LYS A 1 29.86 -2.12 2.71
C LYS A 1 28.62 -2.38 1.88
N LEU A 2 27.96 -3.51 2.05
CA LEU A 2 26.72 -3.88 1.41
C LEU A 2 25.69 -4.16 2.53
N ILE A 3 24.45 -3.71 2.34
CA ILE A 3 23.32 -4.05 3.18
C ILE A 3 22.36 -4.87 2.31
N TYR A 4 22.08 -6.10 2.74
CA TYR A 4 21.22 -7.03 2.00
C TYR A 4 19.76 -6.86 2.47
N LEU A 5 18.91 -6.36 1.58
CA LEU A 5 17.49 -6.06 1.88
C LEU A 5 16.51 -6.94 1.10
N SER A 6 17.04 -7.93 0.34
CA SER A 6 16.18 -8.82 -0.45
C SER A 6 15.41 -9.80 0.46
N GLU A 7 14.29 -10.29 -0.07
CA GLU A 7 13.54 -11.36 0.58
C GLU A 7 14.42 -12.62 0.76
N PRO A 8 14.20 -13.38 1.84
CA PRO A 8 14.98 -14.58 2.11
C PRO A 8 14.77 -15.64 1.01
N SER A 9 15.83 -15.97 0.34
CA SER A 9 15.90 -17.09 -0.61
C SER A 9 16.35 -18.40 0.09
N SER A 10 16.57 -19.46 -0.67
CA SER A 10 17.15 -20.70 -0.10
C SER A 10 18.55 -20.45 0.49
N LEU A 11 18.94 -21.20 1.50
CA LEU A 11 20.27 -21.08 2.10
C LEU A 11 21.40 -21.25 1.06
N ILE A 12 21.21 -22.14 0.07
CA ILE A 12 22.15 -22.35 -1.01
C ILE A 12 22.30 -21.09 -1.88
N SER A 13 21.18 -20.43 -2.21
CA SER A 13 21.19 -19.17 -2.97
C SER A 13 21.90 -18.08 -2.18
N LEU A 14 21.56 -17.92 -0.90
CA LEU A 14 22.20 -16.94 -0.02
C LEU A 14 23.71 -17.15 0.09
N MET A 15 24.16 -18.40 0.17
CA MET A 15 25.60 -18.72 0.18
C MET A 15 26.27 -18.32 -1.13
N LYS A 16 25.64 -18.61 -2.28
CA LYS A 16 26.18 -18.20 -3.59
C LYS A 16 26.29 -16.68 -3.70
N GLU A 17 25.24 -15.95 -3.32
CA GLU A 17 25.22 -14.49 -3.32
C GLU A 17 26.27 -13.90 -2.37
N PHE A 18 26.41 -14.46 -1.17
CA PHE A 18 27.42 -14.02 -0.22
C PHE A 18 28.83 -14.21 -0.77
N LEU A 19 29.13 -15.38 -1.34
CA LEU A 19 30.44 -15.67 -1.97
C LEU A 19 30.68 -14.76 -3.15
N PHE A 20 29.66 -14.49 -3.97
CA PHE A 20 29.75 -13.54 -5.07
C PHE A 20 30.12 -12.13 -4.57
N PHE A 21 29.43 -11.61 -3.54
CA PHE A 21 29.78 -10.31 -2.98
C PHE A 21 31.20 -10.28 -2.42
N LYS A 22 31.65 -11.36 -1.79
CA LYS A 22 33.03 -11.47 -1.30
C LYS A 22 34.07 -11.50 -2.44
N SER A 23 33.79 -12.22 -3.52
CA SER A 23 34.64 -12.23 -4.70
C SER A 23 34.75 -10.88 -5.42
N CYS A 24 33.68 -10.05 -5.33
CA CYS A 24 33.68 -8.67 -5.77
C CYS A 24 34.41 -7.70 -4.82
N GLY A 25 35.11 -8.20 -3.79
CA GLY A 25 35.91 -7.39 -2.87
C GLY A 25 35.06 -6.68 -1.77
N ILE A 26 33.78 -7.02 -1.61
CA ILE A 26 32.92 -6.43 -0.58
C ILE A 26 33.26 -7.06 0.77
N LYS A 27 34.03 -6.35 1.58
CA LYS A 27 34.50 -6.85 2.89
C LYS A 27 33.38 -6.98 3.91
N ASN A 28 32.42 -6.04 3.95
CA ASN A 28 31.33 -5.97 4.93
C ASN A 28 29.96 -6.15 4.27
N VAL A 29 29.32 -7.29 4.50
CA VAL A 29 27.92 -7.56 4.12
C VAL A 29 27.10 -7.67 5.42
N LYS A 30 26.07 -6.81 5.56
CA LYS A 30 25.15 -6.77 6.69
C LYS A 30 23.77 -7.30 6.29
N ALA A 31 23.00 -7.73 7.28
CA ALA A 31 21.61 -8.18 7.14
C ALA A 31 21.40 -9.39 6.22
N MET A 32 22.47 -10.17 5.92
CA MET A 32 22.30 -11.45 5.22
C MET A 32 21.42 -12.39 6.04
N PRO A 33 20.32 -12.94 5.47
CA PRO A 33 19.33 -13.70 6.24
C PRO A 33 19.74 -15.16 6.45
N PHE A 34 20.98 -15.41 6.94
CA PHE A 34 21.45 -16.73 7.31
C PHE A 34 20.77 -17.24 8.59
N ALA A 35 20.66 -16.37 9.58
CA ALA A 35 20.00 -16.72 10.84
C ALA A 35 18.46 -16.67 10.71
N ARG A 36 17.79 -17.57 11.43
CA ARG A 36 16.32 -17.61 11.48
C ARG A 36 15.74 -16.30 11.99
N SER A 37 16.35 -15.69 12.99
CA SER A 37 15.97 -14.39 13.56
C SER A 37 16.03 -13.22 12.56
N VAL A 38 16.83 -13.33 11.50
CA VAL A 38 16.90 -12.31 10.42
C VAL A 38 15.85 -12.58 9.36
N ARG A 39 15.51 -13.84 9.11
CA ARG A 39 14.55 -14.24 8.06
C ARG A 39 13.11 -14.12 8.48
N GLU A 40 12.82 -14.43 9.75
CA GLU A 40 11.44 -14.51 10.21
C GLU A 40 10.98 -13.19 10.81
N TYR A 41 9.72 -12.87 10.53
CA TYR A 41 9.03 -11.78 11.20
C TYR A 41 8.77 -12.14 12.66
N GLN A 42 8.86 -11.15 13.54
CA GLN A 42 8.55 -11.30 14.96
C GLN A 42 7.08 -10.94 15.22
N HIS A 43 6.48 -11.59 16.22
CA HIS A 43 5.16 -11.21 16.70
C HIS A 43 5.24 -9.89 17.48
N LYS A 44 4.31 -8.96 17.20
CA LYS A 44 4.08 -7.77 18.04
C LYS A 44 2.99 -8.02 19.07
N SER A 45 1.99 -8.85 18.70
CA SER A 45 0.90 -9.29 19.56
C SER A 45 0.39 -10.63 19.03
N ASP A 46 -0.63 -11.20 19.68
CA ASP A 46 -1.21 -12.50 19.29
C ASP A 46 -1.67 -12.56 17.83
N LYS A 47 -2.05 -11.42 17.25
CA LYS A 47 -2.58 -11.36 15.90
C LYS A 47 -1.73 -10.56 14.91
N LEU A 48 -0.74 -9.81 15.38
CA LEU A 48 0.05 -8.91 14.54
C LEU A 48 1.52 -9.30 14.52
N TRP A 49 2.08 -9.21 13.32
CA TRP A 49 3.51 -9.37 13.08
C TRP A 49 4.18 -8.00 12.90
N GLU A 50 5.49 -7.94 13.12
CA GLU A 50 6.27 -6.76 12.78
C GLU A 50 6.11 -6.43 11.30
N SER A 51 6.07 -5.15 10.97
CA SER A 51 6.08 -4.70 9.59
C SER A 51 7.42 -5.00 8.91
N GLU A 52 7.43 -5.02 7.58
CA GLU A 52 8.69 -5.18 6.83
C GLU A 52 9.69 -4.05 7.15
N SER A 53 9.22 -2.83 7.36
CA SER A 53 10.06 -1.70 7.77
C SER A 53 10.69 -1.94 9.15
N GLU A 54 9.92 -2.42 10.13
CA GLU A 54 10.45 -2.79 11.46
C GLU A 54 11.48 -3.90 11.36
N ARG A 55 11.19 -4.95 10.57
CA ARG A 55 12.15 -6.04 10.32
C ARG A 55 13.45 -5.51 9.72
N LEU A 56 13.37 -4.66 8.71
CA LEU A 56 14.55 -4.09 8.05
C LEU A 56 15.37 -3.21 9.02
N LEU A 57 14.75 -2.39 9.82
CA LEU A 57 15.43 -1.60 10.85
C LEU A 57 16.11 -2.52 11.87
N ARG A 58 15.43 -3.54 12.35
CA ARG A 58 15.97 -4.52 13.30
C ARG A 58 17.19 -5.25 12.75
N VAL A 59 17.12 -5.76 11.52
CA VAL A 59 18.23 -6.56 10.94
C VAL A 59 19.41 -5.69 10.50
N THR A 60 19.19 -4.42 10.22
CA THR A 60 20.29 -3.49 9.92
C THR A 60 20.91 -2.87 11.16
N GLY A 61 20.26 -3.00 12.32
CA GLY A 61 20.63 -2.33 13.55
C GLY A 61 20.42 -0.81 13.48
N SER A 62 19.47 -0.37 12.66
CA SER A 62 19.09 1.03 12.55
C SER A 62 18.08 1.40 13.63
N PRO A 63 18.13 2.61 14.22
CA PRO A 63 17.14 3.03 15.19
C PRO A 63 15.75 3.10 14.54
N TRP A 64 14.73 2.80 15.33
CA TRP A 64 13.34 3.01 14.90
C TRP A 64 13.08 4.50 14.70
N SER A 65 12.33 4.83 13.68
CA SER A 65 11.79 6.17 13.47
C SER A 65 10.27 6.05 13.30
N GLU A 66 9.54 6.84 14.07
CA GLU A 66 8.09 6.95 13.92
C GLU A 66 7.70 7.69 12.63
N LYS A 67 8.63 8.42 12.06
CA LYS A 67 8.41 9.21 10.84
C LYS A 67 9.39 8.79 9.75
N PHE A 68 8.85 8.43 8.62
CA PHE A 68 9.61 8.33 7.38
C PHE A 68 9.37 9.60 6.57
N GLU A 69 10.46 10.29 6.22
CA GLU A 69 10.38 11.53 5.48
C GLU A 69 11.01 11.38 4.10
N ILE A 70 10.33 11.88 3.09
CA ILE A 70 10.88 12.07 1.76
C ILE A 70 11.02 13.56 1.52
N THR A 71 12.23 13.98 1.15
CA THR A 71 12.46 15.35 0.69
C THR A 71 12.07 15.47 -0.78
N PHE A 72 11.24 16.47 -1.08
CA PHE A 72 10.83 16.80 -2.45
C PHE A 72 11.46 18.13 -2.88
N SER A 73 11.84 18.23 -4.15
CA SER A 73 12.29 19.50 -4.71
C SER A 73 11.12 20.47 -4.87
N GLY A 74 11.43 21.77 -4.96
CA GLY A 74 10.41 22.79 -5.26
C GLY A 74 9.74 22.58 -6.60
N GLU A 75 10.49 22.05 -7.59
CA GLU A 75 9.95 21.73 -8.92
C GLU A 75 8.92 20.61 -8.86
N GLU A 76 9.21 19.52 -8.13
CA GLU A 76 8.27 18.41 -7.92
C GLU A 76 6.98 18.88 -7.22
N GLN A 77 7.13 19.75 -6.21
CA GLN A 77 5.98 20.31 -5.49
C GLN A 77 5.12 21.18 -6.40
N ASN A 78 5.72 22.10 -7.15
CA ASN A 78 5.01 22.95 -8.10
C ASN A 78 4.31 22.13 -9.19
N GLN A 79 4.97 21.13 -9.74
CA GLN A 79 4.38 20.24 -10.75
C GLN A 79 3.16 19.51 -10.20
N ALA A 80 3.25 18.95 -9.00
CA ALA A 80 2.12 18.26 -8.38
C ALA A 80 0.96 19.22 -8.08
N GLU A 81 1.24 20.45 -7.62
CA GLU A 81 0.21 21.46 -7.39
C GLU A 81 -0.50 21.87 -8.69
N GLN A 82 0.23 22.04 -9.79
CA GLN A 82 -0.36 22.32 -11.09
C GLN A 82 -1.28 21.20 -11.57
N ILE A 83 -0.82 19.95 -11.48
CA ILE A 83 -1.60 18.76 -11.85
C ILE A 83 -2.92 18.69 -11.04
N ILE A 84 -2.84 18.89 -9.73
CA ILE A 84 -4.02 18.85 -8.86
C ILE A 84 -4.96 20.02 -9.12
N ALA A 85 -4.42 21.21 -9.37
CA ALA A 85 -5.21 22.41 -9.66
C ALA A 85 -6.06 22.30 -10.93
N GLU A 86 -5.70 21.44 -11.91
CA GLU A 86 -6.49 21.23 -13.12
C GLU A 86 -7.95 20.83 -12.83
N LYS A 87 -8.21 20.12 -11.75
CA LYS A 87 -9.54 19.59 -11.41
C LYS A 87 -10.01 19.88 -10.00
N PHE A 88 -9.10 20.17 -9.05
CA PHE A 88 -9.42 20.22 -7.63
C PHE A 88 -9.16 21.58 -6.98
N THR A 89 -9.10 22.65 -7.75
CA THR A 89 -9.02 24.02 -7.18
C THR A 89 -10.26 24.29 -6.32
N GLY A 90 -10.05 24.46 -5.00
CA GLY A 90 -11.14 24.67 -4.05
C GLY A 90 -12.03 23.45 -3.79
N VAL A 91 -11.65 22.27 -4.26
CA VAL A 91 -12.40 21.03 -4.10
C VAL A 91 -11.62 20.06 -3.22
N SER A 92 -12.25 19.55 -2.16
CA SER A 92 -11.71 18.42 -1.40
C SER A 92 -11.82 17.13 -2.22
N TYR A 93 -10.84 16.26 -2.09
CA TYR A 93 -10.81 15.02 -2.87
C TYR A 93 -10.30 13.83 -2.06
N ILE A 94 -10.64 12.62 -2.51
CA ILE A 94 -10.07 11.37 -2.04
C ILE A 94 -9.18 10.76 -3.12
N ALA A 95 -8.18 9.97 -2.70
CA ALA A 95 -7.35 9.19 -3.62
C ALA A 95 -7.87 7.75 -3.69
N PHE A 96 -7.94 7.19 -4.88
CA PHE A 96 -8.42 5.83 -5.12
C PHE A 96 -7.47 5.05 -6.01
N SER A 97 -7.21 3.79 -5.67
CA SER A 97 -6.42 2.88 -6.50
C SER A 97 -6.95 1.46 -6.43
N ILE A 98 -7.15 0.86 -7.59
CA ILE A 98 -7.46 -0.56 -7.73
C ILE A 98 -6.20 -1.43 -7.78
N GLY A 99 -5.02 -0.82 -7.64
CA GLY A 99 -3.72 -1.44 -7.85
C GLY A 99 -3.57 -2.79 -7.14
N GLY A 100 -3.24 -3.79 -7.91
CA GLY A 100 -2.96 -5.13 -7.43
C GLY A 100 -2.59 -6.02 -8.61
N LYS A 101 -1.28 -6.28 -8.82
CA LYS A 101 -0.78 -7.14 -9.92
C LYS A 101 -1.26 -8.60 -9.83
N LEU A 102 -1.88 -8.99 -8.73
CA LEU A 102 -2.25 -10.37 -8.45
C LEU A 102 -3.76 -10.47 -8.38
N PRO A 103 -4.38 -11.39 -9.16
CA PRO A 103 -5.84 -11.55 -9.17
C PRO A 103 -6.45 -11.85 -7.79
N ASP A 104 -5.69 -12.51 -6.92
CA ASP A 104 -6.09 -12.85 -5.55
C ASP A 104 -6.05 -11.66 -4.57
N LYS A 105 -5.58 -10.49 -5.00
CA LYS A 105 -5.69 -9.23 -4.27
C LYS A 105 -6.81 -8.34 -4.80
N ASP A 106 -7.53 -8.75 -5.84
CA ASP A 106 -8.58 -7.95 -6.45
C ASP A 106 -9.92 -8.17 -5.76
N TRP A 107 -10.49 -7.09 -5.25
CA TRP A 107 -11.80 -7.10 -4.57
C TRP A 107 -12.99 -7.10 -5.55
N GLY A 108 -12.73 -6.80 -6.81
CA GLY A 108 -13.68 -6.85 -7.90
C GLY A 108 -14.48 -5.57 -8.13
N ASP A 109 -14.83 -5.37 -9.39
CA ASP A 109 -15.48 -4.12 -9.85
C ASP A 109 -16.84 -3.87 -9.22
N ILE A 110 -17.60 -4.93 -8.90
CA ILE A 110 -18.93 -4.79 -8.29
C ILE A 110 -18.82 -4.14 -6.90
N ASN A 111 -17.87 -4.58 -6.09
CA ASN A 111 -17.67 -4.03 -4.75
C ASN A 111 -17.16 -2.59 -4.83
N TRP A 112 -16.16 -2.31 -5.68
CA TRP A 112 -15.65 -0.96 -5.89
C TRP A 112 -16.73 -0.01 -6.40
N SER A 113 -17.53 -0.42 -7.39
CA SER A 113 -18.64 0.40 -7.91
C SER A 113 -19.64 0.76 -6.82
N ARG A 114 -20.01 -0.20 -5.95
CA ARG A 114 -20.95 0.06 -4.84
C ARG A 114 -20.40 1.09 -3.87
N VAL A 115 -19.12 0.98 -3.50
CA VAL A 115 -18.48 1.95 -2.60
C VAL A 115 -18.44 3.33 -3.24
N LEU A 116 -17.90 3.43 -4.46
CA LEU A 116 -17.76 4.72 -5.14
C LEU A 116 -19.12 5.38 -5.41
N GLU A 117 -20.14 4.63 -5.82
CA GLU A 117 -21.49 5.16 -6.04
C GLU A 117 -22.13 5.68 -4.74
N SER A 118 -21.95 4.96 -3.61
CA SER A 118 -22.48 5.42 -2.32
C SER A 118 -21.81 6.72 -1.88
N LEU A 119 -20.48 6.76 -1.89
CA LEU A 119 -19.73 7.94 -1.47
C LEU A 119 -20.02 9.15 -2.37
N SER A 120 -20.14 8.95 -3.67
CA SER A 120 -20.45 10.01 -4.63
C SER A 120 -21.84 10.60 -4.45
N LYS A 121 -22.85 9.76 -4.19
CA LYS A 121 -24.22 10.22 -3.92
C LYS A 121 -24.33 11.05 -2.66
N GLU A 122 -23.60 10.67 -1.63
CA GLU A 122 -23.57 11.37 -0.34
C GLU A 122 -22.74 12.66 -0.39
N ASN A 123 -21.75 12.71 -1.29
CA ASN A 123 -20.80 13.82 -1.41
C ASN A 123 -20.61 14.23 -2.88
N PRO A 124 -21.63 14.84 -3.54
CA PRO A 124 -21.62 15.06 -4.98
C PRO A 124 -20.55 16.07 -5.47
N SER A 125 -20.01 16.90 -4.60
CA SER A 125 -18.92 17.83 -4.92
C SER A 125 -17.52 17.29 -4.63
N LEU A 126 -17.40 16.10 -4.02
CA LEU A 126 -16.12 15.51 -3.67
C LEU A 126 -15.35 15.09 -4.91
N GLY A 127 -14.06 15.44 -4.98
CA GLY A 127 -13.17 15.03 -6.06
C GLY A 127 -12.69 13.59 -5.91
N LEU A 128 -12.40 12.93 -7.03
CA LEU A 128 -11.83 11.59 -7.07
C LEU A 128 -10.52 11.58 -7.85
N LEU A 129 -9.42 11.34 -7.16
CA LEU A 129 -8.09 11.20 -7.73
C LEU A 129 -7.79 9.72 -7.95
N LEU A 130 -7.63 9.29 -9.21
CA LEU A 130 -7.27 7.92 -9.56
C LEU A 130 -5.74 7.80 -9.67
N ILE A 131 -5.16 6.88 -8.91
CA ILE A 131 -3.71 6.60 -8.89
C ILE A 131 -3.48 5.12 -9.22
N GLY A 132 -2.51 4.83 -10.07
CA GLY A 132 -2.17 3.47 -10.44
C GLY A 132 -1.19 3.39 -11.59
N ALA A 133 -0.95 2.18 -12.09
CA ALA A 133 -0.16 1.93 -13.28
C ALA A 133 -0.97 2.25 -14.55
N ASP A 134 -0.30 2.31 -15.69
CA ASP A 134 -0.94 2.65 -16.98
C ASP A 134 -2.01 1.64 -17.38
N ASP A 135 -1.75 0.36 -17.18
CA ASP A 135 -2.68 -0.74 -17.46
C ASP A 135 -3.95 -0.71 -16.58
N GLU A 136 -3.93 0.01 -15.47
CA GLU A 136 -5.08 0.22 -14.58
C GLU A 136 -5.96 1.40 -14.99
N SER A 137 -5.51 2.27 -15.91
CA SER A 137 -6.13 3.54 -16.24
C SER A 137 -7.56 3.39 -16.78
N VAL A 138 -7.75 2.46 -17.71
CA VAL A 138 -9.07 2.22 -18.35
C VAL A 138 -10.08 1.70 -17.33
N ARG A 139 -9.68 0.70 -16.54
CA ARG A 139 -10.53 0.09 -15.51
C ARG A 139 -10.89 1.09 -14.40
N SER A 140 -9.91 1.87 -13.93
CA SER A 140 -10.13 2.92 -12.93
C SER A 140 -11.11 3.98 -13.43
N SER A 141 -10.97 4.42 -14.69
CA SER A 141 -11.92 5.36 -15.32
C SER A 141 -13.33 4.76 -15.43
N ALA A 142 -13.45 3.49 -15.79
CA ALA A 142 -14.74 2.82 -15.88
C ALA A 142 -15.47 2.77 -14.52
N LEU A 143 -14.75 2.50 -13.44
CA LEU A 143 -15.28 2.52 -12.07
C LEU A 143 -15.74 3.93 -11.65
N ALA A 144 -15.05 4.96 -12.14
CA ALA A 144 -15.36 6.35 -11.83
C ALA A 144 -16.48 6.96 -12.68
N LEU A 145 -17.05 6.25 -13.67
CA LEU A 145 -18.07 6.79 -14.58
C LEU A 145 -19.31 7.38 -13.89
N LYS A 146 -19.67 6.86 -12.74
CA LYS A 146 -20.83 7.32 -11.97
C LYS A 146 -20.47 8.31 -10.85
N TRP A 147 -19.20 8.68 -10.74
CA TRP A 147 -18.77 9.69 -9.78
C TRP A 147 -19.28 11.07 -10.22
N GLN A 148 -19.96 11.80 -9.32
CA GLN A 148 -20.62 13.07 -9.66
C GLN A 148 -19.68 14.26 -9.60
N GLY A 149 -18.71 14.23 -8.71
CA GLY A 149 -17.71 15.30 -8.56
C GLY A 149 -16.61 15.25 -9.64
N PRO A 150 -15.65 16.16 -9.58
CA PRO A 150 -14.51 16.15 -10.49
C PRO A 150 -13.68 14.87 -10.36
N VAL A 151 -13.23 14.33 -11.49
CA VAL A 151 -12.34 13.15 -11.55
C VAL A 151 -11.04 13.54 -12.24
N LEU A 152 -9.92 13.17 -11.63
CA LEU A 152 -8.59 13.30 -12.20
C LEU A 152 -7.92 11.92 -12.27
N ASN A 153 -7.68 11.41 -13.46
CA ASN A 153 -7.00 10.14 -13.67
C ASN A 153 -5.51 10.35 -13.94
N LEU A 154 -4.67 9.95 -12.97
CA LEU A 154 -3.21 10.00 -13.05
C LEU A 154 -2.57 8.60 -13.22
N CYS A 155 -3.35 7.55 -13.47
CA CYS A 155 -2.81 6.21 -13.73
C CYS A 155 -1.85 6.25 -14.92
N GLY A 156 -0.61 5.80 -14.71
CA GLY A 156 0.47 5.82 -15.71
C GLY A 156 1.06 7.19 -16.05
N LYS A 157 0.52 8.29 -15.50
CA LYS A 157 0.93 9.67 -15.88
C LYS A 157 1.92 10.30 -14.91
N THR A 158 2.13 9.72 -13.75
CA THR A 158 3.02 10.24 -12.72
C THR A 158 4.00 9.17 -12.24
N ASN A 159 5.21 9.59 -11.92
CA ASN A 159 6.14 8.73 -11.18
C ASN A 159 5.71 8.61 -9.70
N PRO A 160 6.27 7.67 -8.92
CA PRO A 160 5.88 7.48 -7.53
C PRO A 160 5.99 8.73 -6.64
N ARG A 161 6.96 9.61 -6.89
CA ARG A 161 7.16 10.83 -6.11
C ARG A 161 6.07 11.86 -6.36
N LEU A 162 5.72 12.06 -7.63
CA LEU A 162 4.60 12.93 -8.02
C LEU A 162 3.25 12.36 -7.58
N SER A 163 3.06 11.03 -7.65
CA SER A 163 1.87 10.37 -7.11
C SER A 163 1.72 10.60 -5.61
N ALA A 164 2.82 10.50 -4.84
CA ALA A 164 2.81 10.79 -3.40
C ALA A 164 2.40 12.24 -3.13
N LEU A 165 3.01 13.21 -3.84
CA LEU A 165 2.67 14.63 -3.69
C LEU A 165 1.22 14.92 -4.10
N ALA A 166 0.72 14.31 -5.18
CA ALA A 166 -0.66 14.47 -5.62
C ALA A 166 -1.67 13.96 -4.57
N MET A 167 -1.31 12.91 -3.82
CA MET A 167 -2.15 12.38 -2.74
C MET A 167 -2.04 13.17 -1.42
N ARG A 168 -1.00 13.98 -1.22
CA ARG A 168 -0.68 14.63 0.08
C ARG A 168 -1.83 15.39 0.72
N ARG A 169 -2.74 15.95 -0.09
CA ARG A 169 -3.91 16.72 0.37
C ARG A 169 -5.22 15.96 0.24
N ALA A 170 -5.19 14.68 -0.12
CA ALA A 170 -6.38 13.86 -0.12
C ALA A 170 -6.91 13.68 1.32
N LEU A 171 -8.22 13.69 1.49
CA LEU A 171 -8.85 13.44 2.79
C LEU A 171 -8.51 12.05 3.29
N PHE A 172 -8.50 11.08 2.40
CA PHE A 172 -8.01 9.72 2.65
C PHE A 172 -7.68 9.01 1.32
N TYR A 173 -6.96 7.91 1.44
CA TYR A 173 -6.73 6.94 0.39
C TYR A 173 -7.66 5.75 0.55
N LEU A 174 -8.24 5.28 -0.54
CA LEU A 174 -9.05 4.06 -0.61
C LEU A 174 -8.46 3.10 -1.63
N GLY A 175 -8.19 1.86 -1.24
CA GLY A 175 -7.65 0.89 -2.21
C GLY A 175 -7.09 -0.38 -1.59
N HIS A 176 -6.44 -1.18 -2.43
CA HIS A 176 -5.78 -2.42 -2.02
C HIS A 176 -4.40 -2.19 -1.37
N ASP A 177 -3.86 -3.25 -0.76
CA ASP A 177 -2.44 -3.41 -0.42
C ASP A 177 -1.57 -3.30 -1.68
N SER A 178 -1.08 -2.09 -1.94
CA SER A 178 -0.34 -1.74 -3.15
C SER A 178 0.63 -0.57 -2.92
N GLY A 179 1.49 -0.29 -3.91
CA GLY A 179 2.43 0.84 -3.85
C GLY A 179 1.76 2.18 -3.53
N PRO A 180 0.67 2.58 -4.19
CA PRO A 180 -0.06 3.80 -3.87
C PRO A 180 -0.51 3.92 -2.41
N MET A 181 -0.94 2.83 -1.76
CA MET A 181 -1.29 2.82 -0.34
C MET A 181 -0.10 3.22 0.54
N HIS A 182 1.07 2.64 0.29
CA HIS A 182 2.27 2.98 1.06
C HIS A 182 2.73 4.41 0.81
N LEU A 183 2.57 4.93 -0.40
CA LEU A 183 2.86 6.34 -0.71
C LEU A 183 1.90 7.28 0.02
N ALA A 184 0.61 6.96 0.08
CA ALA A 184 -0.38 7.73 0.82
C ALA A 184 -0.06 7.75 2.33
N ALA A 185 0.22 6.58 2.91
CA ALA A 185 0.64 6.47 4.32
C ALA A 185 1.92 7.25 4.63
N LEU A 186 2.91 7.21 3.73
CA LEU A 186 4.14 7.98 3.84
C LEU A 186 3.88 9.51 3.86
N MET A 187 2.85 9.95 3.15
CA MET A 187 2.38 11.35 3.14
C MET A 187 1.42 11.65 4.30
N THR A 188 1.32 10.75 5.29
CA THR A 188 0.41 10.85 6.45
C THR A 188 -1.07 10.93 6.11
N VAL A 189 -1.44 10.50 4.91
CA VAL A 189 -2.84 10.43 4.46
C VAL A 189 -3.50 9.20 5.08
N PRO A 190 -4.65 9.33 5.76
CA PRO A 190 -5.40 8.19 6.28
C PRO A 190 -5.73 7.20 5.16
N CYS A 191 -5.61 5.91 5.42
CA CYS A 191 -5.87 4.87 4.43
C CYS A 191 -7.06 3.99 4.86
N VAL A 192 -7.98 3.78 3.94
CA VAL A 192 -8.95 2.68 3.98
C VAL A 192 -8.37 1.60 3.07
N ALA A 193 -7.72 0.62 3.67
CA ALA A 193 -6.86 -0.33 2.96
C ALA A 193 -7.38 -1.76 3.06
N LEU A 194 -7.56 -2.41 1.91
CA LEU A 194 -8.09 -3.77 1.80
C LEU A 194 -6.97 -4.76 1.50
N PHE A 195 -6.91 -5.80 2.30
CA PHE A 195 -5.90 -6.85 2.23
C PHE A 195 -6.51 -8.21 1.91
N SER A 196 -5.81 -9.02 1.13
CA SER A 196 -6.03 -10.46 1.12
C SER A 196 -5.18 -11.15 2.19
N ALA A 197 -5.59 -12.33 2.66
CA ALA A 197 -4.81 -13.13 3.61
C ALA A 197 -3.56 -13.76 2.96
N ARG A 198 -2.91 -13.05 2.05
CA ARG A 198 -1.72 -13.48 1.34
C ARG A 198 -0.44 -13.22 2.15
N ALA A 199 -0.41 -12.15 2.90
CA ALA A 199 0.68 -11.81 3.80
C ALA A 199 0.22 -11.93 5.25
N LYS A 200 1.17 -12.16 6.15
CA LYS A 200 0.92 -12.12 7.59
C LYS A 200 0.39 -10.74 7.98
N PRO A 201 -0.65 -10.68 8.86
CA PRO A 201 -1.20 -9.40 9.25
C PRO A 201 -0.16 -8.52 9.96
N GLY A 202 -0.08 -7.27 9.58
CA GLY A 202 0.90 -6.31 10.07
C GLY A 202 2.08 -6.10 9.13
N VAL A 203 2.52 -7.12 8.40
CA VAL A 203 3.77 -7.06 7.59
C VAL A 203 3.73 -5.92 6.56
N TRP A 204 2.63 -5.80 5.84
CA TRP A 204 2.45 -4.79 4.79
C TRP A 204 1.38 -3.74 5.11
N PHE A 205 0.94 -3.64 6.37
CA PHE A 205 0.00 -2.58 6.74
C PHE A 205 0.64 -1.19 6.53
N PRO A 206 -0.16 -0.17 6.19
CA PRO A 206 0.34 1.19 6.02
C PRO A 206 1.01 1.67 7.32
N HIS A 207 2.07 2.45 7.16
CA HIS A 207 2.80 3.00 8.30
C HIS A 207 2.00 4.10 9.00
N GLY A 208 1.92 4.04 10.33
CA GLY A 208 1.15 4.97 11.16
C GLY A 208 -0.11 4.33 11.75
N ASP A 209 -0.85 5.10 12.54
CA ASP A 209 -1.98 4.58 13.32
C ASP A 209 -3.36 5.06 12.82
N ASN A 210 -3.38 5.99 11.89
CA ASN A 210 -4.63 6.62 11.41
C ASN A 210 -5.16 5.93 10.14
N HIS A 211 -5.30 4.59 10.19
CA HIS A 211 -5.74 3.81 9.05
C HIS A 211 -6.86 2.85 9.41
N HIS A 212 -7.79 2.63 8.47
CA HIS A 212 -8.80 1.58 8.55
C HIS A 212 -8.34 0.38 7.73
N ILE A 213 -8.00 -0.71 8.41
CA ILE A 213 -7.46 -1.92 7.81
C ILE A 213 -8.55 -2.99 7.72
N PHE A 214 -8.86 -3.41 6.50
CA PHE A 214 -9.72 -4.55 6.24
C PHE A 214 -8.86 -5.76 5.88
N TYR A 215 -8.79 -6.71 6.78
CA TYR A 215 -8.03 -7.95 6.64
C TYR A 215 -8.94 -9.13 7.00
N PRO A 216 -8.94 -10.25 6.27
CA PRO A 216 -9.73 -11.43 6.59
C PRO A 216 -9.13 -12.19 7.80
N TRP A 217 -9.40 -11.69 9.00
CA TRP A 217 -8.79 -12.14 10.27
C TRP A 217 -9.04 -13.61 10.59
N GLU A 218 -10.14 -14.18 10.12
CA GLU A 218 -10.47 -15.60 10.26
C GLU A 218 -9.49 -16.52 9.50
N MET A 219 -8.72 -15.96 8.60
CA MET A 219 -7.71 -16.67 7.82
C MET A 219 -6.27 -16.39 8.27
N ALA A 220 -6.07 -15.52 9.25
CA ALA A 220 -4.74 -15.09 9.71
C ALA A 220 -3.84 -16.28 10.12
N ASP A 221 -4.39 -17.26 10.81
CA ASP A 221 -3.65 -18.46 11.27
C ASP A 221 -3.24 -19.39 10.13
N ARG A 222 -3.95 -19.35 9.01
CA ARG A 222 -3.65 -20.17 7.82
C ARG A 222 -2.44 -19.66 7.04
N VAL A 223 -2.16 -18.37 7.12
CA VAL A 223 -1.02 -17.72 6.44
C VAL A 223 0.32 -18.11 7.07
N SER A 224 0.33 -18.58 8.29
CA SER A 224 1.55 -19.06 8.97
C SER A 224 2.17 -20.31 8.33
N ASN A 225 1.41 -21.07 7.55
CA ASN A 225 1.85 -22.31 6.90
C ASN A 225 2.01 -22.12 5.39
N LYS A 226 3.13 -22.59 4.81
CA LYS A 226 3.40 -22.52 3.35
C LYS A 226 2.28 -23.11 2.46
N ALA A 227 1.47 -24.04 2.98
CA ALA A 227 0.32 -24.62 2.29
C ALA A 227 -0.88 -23.64 2.23
N GLY A 228 -1.02 -22.73 3.18
CA GLY A 228 -2.10 -21.73 3.24
C GLY A 228 -2.01 -20.64 2.17
N PHE A 229 -0.83 -20.41 1.60
CA PHE A 229 -0.60 -19.41 0.55
C PHE A 229 -1.43 -19.63 -0.72
N ARG A 230 -1.78 -20.87 -1.05
CA ARG A 230 -2.54 -21.21 -2.27
C ARG A 230 -4.06 -21.07 -2.11
N THR A 231 -4.58 -21.06 -0.89
CA THR A 231 -6.02 -20.98 -0.60
C THR A 231 -6.49 -19.58 -0.19
N ALA A 232 -5.57 -18.65 -0.01
CA ALA A 232 -5.86 -17.28 0.42
C ALA A 232 -6.38 -16.35 -0.70
N GLY A 233 -6.39 -16.82 -1.94
CA GLY A 233 -6.63 -15.98 -3.11
C GLY A 233 -8.02 -15.35 -3.22
N SER A 234 -9.04 -15.92 -2.56
CA SER A 234 -10.39 -15.34 -2.54
C SER A 234 -10.76 -14.65 -1.22
N SER A 235 -9.84 -14.58 -0.28
CA SER A 235 -10.12 -14.08 1.08
C SER A 235 -10.54 -12.62 1.12
N ILE A 236 -10.03 -11.80 0.21
CA ILE A 236 -10.41 -10.38 0.12
C ILE A 236 -11.90 -10.19 -0.19
N LEU A 237 -12.52 -11.17 -0.85
CA LEU A 237 -13.95 -11.13 -1.20
C LEU A 237 -14.88 -11.30 0.03
N SER A 238 -14.35 -11.73 1.19
CA SER A 238 -15.11 -11.76 2.44
C SER A 238 -15.32 -10.36 3.05
N ILE A 239 -14.55 -9.37 2.62
CA ILE A 239 -14.70 -7.98 3.07
C ILE A 239 -15.99 -7.40 2.49
N LYS A 240 -16.89 -6.96 3.36
CA LYS A 240 -18.18 -6.39 2.96
C LYS A 240 -18.02 -4.92 2.55
N HIS A 241 -18.64 -4.55 1.44
CA HIS A 241 -18.57 -3.17 0.94
C HIS A 241 -19.27 -2.17 1.88
N GLU A 242 -20.29 -2.61 2.65
CA GLU A 242 -20.95 -1.78 3.65
C GLU A 242 -19.98 -1.32 4.74
N ASP A 243 -19.13 -2.21 5.22
CA ASP A 243 -18.14 -1.89 6.26
C ASP A 243 -17.08 -0.90 5.73
N VAL A 244 -16.69 -1.04 4.46
CA VAL A 244 -15.76 -0.13 3.79
C VAL A 244 -16.39 1.26 3.62
N ILE A 245 -17.65 1.33 3.20
CA ILE A 245 -18.41 2.60 3.09
C ILE A 245 -18.45 3.30 4.45
N GLU A 246 -18.77 2.56 5.52
CA GLU A 246 -18.83 3.12 6.86
C GLU A 246 -17.48 3.69 7.34
N ALA A 247 -16.39 2.99 7.04
CA ALA A 247 -15.05 3.50 7.34
C ALA A 247 -14.72 4.79 6.55
N CYS A 248 -15.10 4.85 5.28
CA CYS A 248 -14.92 6.06 4.47
C CYS A 248 -15.75 7.24 5.00
N ARG A 249 -16.99 7.00 5.43
CA ARG A 249 -17.85 8.05 6.02
C ARG A 249 -17.23 8.69 7.25
N LYS A 250 -16.60 7.89 8.13
CA LYS A 250 -15.92 8.40 9.33
C LYS A 250 -14.75 9.34 9.02
N LEU A 251 -14.18 9.25 7.83
CA LEU A 251 -13.10 10.11 7.39
C LEU A 251 -13.57 11.35 6.60
N LEU A 252 -14.88 11.42 6.29
CA LEU A 252 -15.51 12.56 5.60
C LEU A 252 -16.23 13.52 6.57
N THR A 253 -16.40 13.12 7.82
CA THR A 253 -16.96 13.95 8.91
C THR A 253 -15.87 14.74 9.61
#